data_360b68ff5525a48648d5a1a96db2a9a2
#
_entry.id   360b68ff5525a48648d5a1a96db2a9a2
#
_cell.length_a   1.000
_cell.length_b   1.000
_cell.length_c   1.000
_cell.angle_alpha   90.00
_cell.angle_beta   90.00
_cell.angle_gamma   90.00
#
_symmetry.space_group_name_H-M   'P 1'
#
loop_
_entity.id
_entity.type
_entity.pdbx_description
1 polymer ?
#
loop_
_entity_poly.entity_id
_entity_poly.type
_entity_poly.pdbx_seq_one_letter_code
_entity_poly.pdbx_strand_id
1 'polypeptide(L)'
;MELKKITQKKLNKILDSHKLWLETKGKKGEQANLSYTDLSYIDLSTVNLSHAILYRAKLNYTNLNYANLSFSNLEAADLTGAILIGANLFNANLSETNLSNTNLTNTDLRETELYKTNLFYAKIDNMISIGNIGINKRTVYYFYKDNRVVCGCFDKTLEEFIEAVKEKYGDGFGEYKYAITLFEMRKEKK
;
A
#
# COMPACT_ATOMS: atom_id res chain seq x y z
N MET A 1 8.79 18.58 -10.45
CA MET A 1 8.81 17.91 -11.78
C MET A 1 7.38 17.82 -12.26
N GLU A 2 7.09 18.23 -13.49
CA GLU A 2 5.73 18.25 -14.02
C GLU A 2 5.27 16.82 -14.37
N LEU A 3 3.99 16.50 -14.09
CA LEU A 3 3.42 15.17 -14.41
C LEU A 3 3.28 15.02 -15.94
N LYS A 4 3.64 13.85 -16.45
CA LYS A 4 3.51 13.49 -17.86
C LYS A 4 2.05 13.12 -18.16
N LYS A 5 1.37 13.85 -19.01
CA LYS A 5 0.10 13.40 -19.58
C LYS A 5 0.34 12.24 -20.53
N ILE A 6 -0.51 11.21 -20.46
CA ILE A 6 -0.41 10.03 -21.31
C ILE A 6 -1.69 9.87 -22.13
N THR A 7 -1.55 9.54 -23.40
CA THR A 7 -2.69 9.16 -24.24
C THR A 7 -2.98 7.67 -24.08
N GLN A 8 -4.24 7.25 -24.24
CA GLN A 8 -4.62 5.83 -24.16
C GLN A 8 -3.78 4.96 -25.12
N LYS A 9 -3.52 5.43 -26.33
CA LYS A 9 -2.68 4.73 -27.32
C LYS A 9 -1.26 4.50 -26.82
N LYS A 10 -0.67 5.48 -26.13
CA LYS A 10 0.69 5.37 -25.56
C LYS A 10 0.69 4.44 -24.36
N LEU A 11 -0.32 4.53 -23.50
CA LEU A 11 -0.48 3.64 -22.36
C LEU A 11 -0.59 2.18 -22.80
N ASN A 12 -1.46 1.88 -23.78
CA ASN A 12 -1.63 0.54 -24.32
C ASN A 12 -0.31 -0.03 -24.86
N LYS A 13 0.49 0.77 -25.58
CA LYS A 13 1.81 0.34 -26.06
C LYS A 13 2.76 -0.02 -24.91
N ILE A 14 2.75 0.75 -23.82
CA ILE A 14 3.58 0.47 -22.64
C ILE A 14 3.12 -0.83 -22.00
N LEU A 15 1.81 -1.04 -21.85
CA LEU A 15 1.24 -2.25 -21.24
C LEU A 15 1.50 -3.50 -22.08
N ASP A 16 1.36 -3.41 -23.41
CA ASP A 16 1.65 -4.50 -24.34
C ASP A 16 3.14 -4.88 -24.29
N SER A 17 4.03 -3.88 -24.28
CA SER A 17 5.47 -4.08 -24.15
C SER A 17 5.83 -4.71 -22.81
N HIS A 18 5.21 -4.28 -21.72
CA HIS A 18 5.40 -4.82 -20.39
C HIS A 18 4.92 -6.27 -20.27
N LYS A 19 3.77 -6.58 -20.85
CA LYS A 19 3.27 -7.96 -20.94
C LYS A 19 4.29 -8.87 -21.60
N LEU A 20 4.84 -8.45 -22.74
CA LEU A 20 5.87 -9.19 -23.45
C LEU A 20 7.15 -9.33 -22.61
N TRP A 21 7.52 -8.29 -21.87
CA TRP A 21 8.65 -8.31 -20.94
C TRP A 21 8.47 -9.34 -19.83
N LEU A 22 7.29 -9.41 -19.23
CA LEU A 22 6.94 -10.40 -18.20
C LEU A 22 6.97 -11.84 -18.77
N GLU A 23 6.29 -12.08 -19.87
CA GLU A 23 6.19 -13.39 -20.53
C GLU A 23 7.57 -13.95 -20.94
N THR A 24 8.47 -13.06 -21.34
CA THR A 24 9.82 -13.46 -21.81
C THR A 24 10.90 -13.35 -20.75
N LYS A 25 10.54 -13.05 -19.49
CA LYS A 25 11.49 -12.83 -18.38
C LYS A 25 12.55 -11.78 -18.73
N GLY A 26 12.12 -10.67 -19.30
CA GLY A 26 12.97 -9.53 -19.65
C GLY A 26 13.73 -9.65 -20.97
N LYS A 27 13.56 -10.75 -21.74
CA LYS A 27 14.29 -10.95 -23.01
C LYS A 27 13.73 -10.13 -24.17
N LYS A 28 12.44 -9.80 -24.15
CA LYS A 28 11.74 -8.97 -25.16
C LYS A 28 10.78 -8.03 -24.45
N GLY A 29 10.38 -6.95 -25.12
CA GLY A 29 9.59 -5.91 -24.52
C GLY A 29 10.38 -5.05 -23.53
N GLU A 30 9.67 -4.22 -22.77
CA GLU A 30 10.25 -3.31 -21.79
C GLU A 30 9.41 -3.32 -20.52
N GLN A 31 10.07 -3.24 -19.37
CA GLN A 31 9.42 -3.04 -18.08
C GLN A 31 8.63 -1.72 -18.11
N ALA A 32 7.36 -1.74 -17.69
CA ALA A 32 6.55 -0.53 -17.65
C ALA A 32 7.16 0.51 -16.71
N ASN A 33 7.57 1.65 -17.26
CA ASN A 33 7.96 2.81 -16.49
C ASN A 33 6.90 3.92 -16.67
N LEU A 34 6.04 4.02 -15.68
CA LEU A 34 4.95 5.00 -15.58
C LEU A 34 5.24 6.06 -14.50
N SER A 35 6.51 6.24 -14.13
CA SER A 35 6.91 7.25 -13.15
C SER A 35 6.48 8.66 -13.58
N TYR A 36 5.98 9.46 -12.62
CA TYR A 36 5.53 10.83 -12.85
C TYR A 36 4.45 10.93 -13.94
N THR A 37 3.65 9.90 -14.17
CA THR A 37 2.60 9.88 -15.18
C THR A 37 1.24 10.12 -14.54
N ASP A 38 0.42 10.96 -15.16
CA ASP A 38 -0.98 11.13 -14.78
C ASP A 38 -1.83 10.00 -15.38
N LEU A 39 -2.27 9.11 -14.51
CA LEU A 39 -3.12 7.96 -14.78
C LEU A 39 -4.48 8.08 -14.07
N SER A 40 -4.83 9.29 -13.62
CA SER A 40 -6.07 9.53 -12.87
C SER A 40 -7.29 9.14 -13.71
N TYR A 41 -8.29 8.52 -13.04
CA TYR A 41 -9.56 8.11 -13.64
C TYR A 41 -9.46 7.06 -14.75
N ILE A 42 -8.30 6.44 -14.96
CA ILE A 42 -8.11 5.38 -15.97
C ILE A 42 -8.59 4.04 -15.42
N ASP A 43 -9.13 3.20 -16.28
CA ASP A 43 -9.40 1.80 -15.97
C ASP A 43 -8.16 0.95 -16.26
N LEU A 44 -7.56 0.43 -15.19
CA LEU A 44 -6.43 -0.51 -15.17
C LEU A 44 -6.82 -1.82 -14.48
N SER A 45 -8.13 -2.11 -14.41
CA SER A 45 -8.62 -3.35 -13.78
C SER A 45 -8.04 -4.58 -14.50
N THR A 46 -7.70 -5.59 -13.71
CA THR A 46 -7.13 -6.87 -14.18
C THR A 46 -5.77 -6.78 -14.90
N VAL A 47 -5.20 -5.58 -15.05
CA VAL A 47 -3.91 -5.39 -15.74
C VAL A 47 -2.78 -5.98 -14.89
N ASN A 48 -1.84 -6.64 -15.56
CA ASN A 48 -0.61 -7.10 -14.90
C ASN A 48 0.46 -6.00 -14.98
N LEU A 49 0.67 -5.33 -13.84
CA LEU A 49 1.70 -4.31 -13.59
C LEU A 49 2.74 -4.81 -12.58
N SER A 50 2.89 -6.14 -12.44
CA SER A 50 3.92 -6.68 -11.55
C SER A 50 5.32 -6.18 -11.96
N HIS A 51 6.13 -5.81 -10.98
CA HIS A 51 7.44 -5.17 -11.20
C HIS A 51 7.40 -3.80 -11.91
N ALA A 52 6.25 -3.22 -12.23
CA ALA A 52 6.18 -1.91 -12.89
C ALA A 52 6.75 -0.78 -11.99
N ILE A 53 7.24 0.27 -12.62
CA ILE A 53 7.74 1.47 -11.93
C ILE A 53 6.67 2.55 -12.02
N LEU A 54 6.02 2.83 -10.89
CA LEU A 54 4.95 3.80 -10.72
C LEU A 54 5.35 4.93 -9.74
N TYR A 55 6.66 5.16 -9.58
CA TYR A 55 7.21 6.15 -8.67
C TYR A 55 6.61 7.53 -8.95
N ARG A 56 5.98 8.14 -7.93
CA ARG A 56 5.28 9.42 -8.02
C ARG A 56 4.26 9.51 -9.16
N ALA A 57 3.67 8.39 -9.56
CA ALA A 57 2.55 8.39 -10.49
C ALA A 57 1.29 8.96 -9.80
N LYS A 58 0.43 9.59 -10.59
CA LYS A 58 -0.88 10.05 -10.12
C LYS A 58 -1.94 9.05 -10.55
N LEU A 59 -2.49 8.33 -9.59
CA LEU A 59 -3.45 7.23 -9.75
C LEU A 59 -4.79 7.54 -9.04
N ASN A 60 -5.11 8.82 -8.85
CA ASN A 60 -6.33 9.23 -8.16
C ASN A 60 -7.56 8.70 -8.90
N TYR A 61 -8.47 8.06 -8.15
CA TYR A 61 -9.72 7.51 -8.69
C TYR A 61 -9.53 6.50 -9.83
N THR A 62 -8.34 5.92 -9.98
CA THR A 62 -8.06 4.86 -10.96
C THR A 62 -8.75 3.57 -10.52
N ASN A 63 -9.33 2.83 -11.46
CA ASN A 63 -9.80 1.48 -11.21
C ASN A 63 -8.65 0.48 -11.37
N LEU A 64 -8.23 -0.11 -10.26
CA LEU A 64 -7.18 -1.13 -10.16
C LEU A 64 -7.73 -2.47 -9.62
N ASN A 65 -9.03 -2.70 -9.75
CA ASN A 65 -9.66 -3.94 -9.29
C ASN A 65 -8.99 -5.15 -9.92
N TYR A 66 -8.57 -6.12 -9.08
CA TYR A 66 -7.93 -7.35 -9.51
C TYR A 66 -6.63 -7.15 -10.31
N ALA A 67 -6.05 -5.94 -10.31
CA ALA A 67 -4.76 -5.68 -10.93
C ALA A 67 -3.64 -6.42 -10.17
N ASN A 68 -2.64 -6.89 -10.91
CA ASN A 68 -1.44 -7.42 -10.29
C ASN A 68 -0.36 -6.32 -10.23
N LEU A 69 -0.10 -5.82 -9.04
CA LEU A 69 0.91 -4.80 -8.71
C LEU A 69 2.04 -5.38 -7.84
N SER A 70 2.18 -6.72 -7.79
CA SER A 70 3.21 -7.35 -6.96
C SER A 70 4.61 -6.91 -7.39
N PHE A 71 5.50 -6.68 -6.41
CA PHE A 71 6.87 -6.21 -6.64
C PHE A 71 6.99 -4.86 -7.37
N SER A 72 5.90 -4.11 -7.53
CA SER A 72 5.94 -2.79 -8.17
C SER A 72 6.49 -1.71 -7.23
N ASN A 73 7.04 -0.66 -7.81
CA ASN A 73 7.44 0.53 -7.07
C ASN A 73 6.37 1.62 -7.20
N LEU A 74 5.58 1.82 -6.13
CA LEU A 74 4.55 2.85 -6.00
C LEU A 74 4.98 3.98 -5.04
N GLU A 75 6.26 4.06 -4.70
CA GLU A 75 6.78 5.04 -3.76
C GLU A 75 6.34 6.46 -4.13
N ALA A 76 5.83 7.17 -3.14
CA ALA A 76 5.30 8.53 -3.25
C ALA A 76 4.20 8.71 -4.33
N ALA A 77 3.56 7.64 -4.81
CA ALA A 77 2.42 7.72 -5.72
C ALA A 77 1.18 8.26 -5.00
N ASP A 78 0.26 8.86 -5.75
CA ASP A 78 -1.02 9.32 -5.23
C ASP A 78 -2.16 8.43 -5.76
N LEU A 79 -2.70 7.58 -4.89
CA LEU A 79 -3.82 6.68 -5.16
C LEU A 79 -5.11 7.15 -4.47
N THR A 80 -5.21 8.43 -4.09
CA THR A 80 -6.40 8.93 -3.40
C THR A 80 -7.68 8.51 -4.11
N GLY A 81 -8.58 7.86 -3.39
CA GLY A 81 -9.88 7.43 -3.92
C GLY A 81 -9.83 6.32 -4.98
N ALA A 82 -8.68 5.70 -5.23
CA ALA A 82 -8.56 4.57 -6.15
C ALA A 82 -9.32 3.34 -5.63
N ILE A 83 -9.69 2.43 -6.52
CA ILE A 83 -10.38 1.18 -6.21
C ILE A 83 -9.42 0.02 -6.50
N LEU A 84 -9.03 -0.72 -5.44
CA LEU A 84 -8.06 -1.82 -5.49
C LEU A 84 -8.65 -3.14 -4.99
N ILE A 85 -9.97 -3.34 -5.15
CA ILE A 85 -10.63 -4.56 -4.66
C ILE A 85 -9.98 -5.79 -5.29
N GLY A 86 -9.49 -6.72 -4.45
CA GLY A 86 -8.86 -7.95 -4.88
C GLY A 86 -7.53 -7.76 -5.63
N ALA A 87 -6.94 -6.58 -5.61
CA ALA A 87 -5.63 -6.34 -6.22
C ALA A 87 -4.52 -7.09 -5.46
N ASN A 88 -3.47 -7.47 -6.16
CA ASN A 88 -2.28 -8.06 -5.58
C ASN A 88 -1.17 -7.00 -5.46
N LEU A 89 -0.86 -6.59 -4.23
CA LEU A 89 0.25 -5.69 -3.88
C LEU A 89 1.40 -6.41 -3.15
N PHE A 90 1.44 -7.75 -3.19
CA PHE A 90 2.49 -8.53 -2.53
C PHE A 90 3.89 -7.96 -2.85
N ASN A 91 4.67 -7.67 -1.81
CA ASN A 91 6.03 -7.14 -1.91
C ASN A 91 6.15 -5.84 -2.75
N ALA A 92 5.10 -5.03 -2.82
CA ALA A 92 5.16 -3.72 -3.47
C ALA A 92 5.73 -2.67 -2.52
N ASN A 93 6.47 -1.70 -3.06
CA ASN A 93 6.90 -0.52 -2.30
C ASN A 93 5.81 0.56 -2.35
N LEU A 94 5.13 0.77 -1.21
CA LEU A 94 4.11 1.80 -0.98
C LEU A 94 4.63 2.92 -0.06
N SER A 95 5.94 3.04 0.13
CA SER A 95 6.52 4.08 1.00
C SER A 95 6.10 5.48 0.52
N GLU A 96 5.71 6.34 1.46
CA GLU A 96 5.24 7.71 1.20
C GLU A 96 4.01 7.81 0.27
N THR A 97 3.39 6.69 -0.10
CA THR A 97 2.20 6.63 -0.97
C THR A 97 0.97 7.19 -0.26
N ASN A 98 0.15 7.93 -0.99
CA ASN A 98 -1.16 8.37 -0.50
C ASN A 98 -2.25 7.39 -0.93
N LEU A 99 -2.75 6.59 0.01
CA LEU A 99 -3.86 5.64 -0.13
C LEU A 99 -5.14 6.13 0.56
N SER A 100 -5.25 7.44 0.81
CA SER A 100 -6.44 7.95 1.50
C SER A 100 -7.72 7.74 0.68
N ASN A 101 -8.81 7.40 1.37
CA ASN A 101 -10.12 7.11 0.76
C ASN A 101 -10.11 5.97 -0.29
N THR A 102 -9.09 5.12 -0.34
CA THR A 102 -9.05 3.97 -1.25
C THR A 102 -9.94 2.83 -0.76
N ASN A 103 -10.38 2.01 -1.69
CA ASN A 103 -11.02 0.73 -1.36
C ASN A 103 -10.03 -0.43 -1.61
N LEU A 104 -9.49 -0.97 -0.52
CA LEU A 104 -8.53 -2.07 -0.47
C LEU A 104 -9.17 -3.39 0.00
N THR A 105 -10.47 -3.56 -0.20
CA THR A 105 -11.19 -4.80 0.16
C THR A 105 -10.57 -6.01 -0.55
N ASN A 106 -10.23 -7.06 0.19
CA ASN A 106 -9.58 -8.28 -0.34
C ASN A 106 -8.23 -8.05 -1.06
N THR A 107 -7.58 -6.90 -0.87
CA THR A 107 -6.24 -6.63 -1.43
C THR A 107 -5.19 -7.43 -0.68
N ASP A 108 -4.25 -8.03 -1.41
CA ASP A 108 -3.07 -8.68 -0.80
C ASP A 108 -1.98 -7.61 -0.53
N LEU A 109 -1.79 -7.29 0.75
CA LEU A 109 -0.79 -6.32 1.24
C LEU A 109 0.38 -6.99 1.97
N ARG A 110 0.54 -8.31 1.84
CA ARG A 110 1.65 -9.03 2.50
C ARG A 110 2.99 -8.57 1.94
N GLU A 111 3.99 -8.44 2.82
CA GLU A 111 5.36 -8.01 2.49
C GLU A 111 5.45 -6.61 1.83
N THR A 112 4.39 -5.80 1.85
CA THR A 112 4.45 -4.43 1.32
C THR A 112 5.27 -3.51 2.21
N GLU A 113 6.04 -2.60 1.63
CA GLU A 113 6.68 -1.51 2.36
C GLU A 113 5.69 -0.36 2.57
N LEU A 114 5.35 -0.06 3.83
CA LEU A 114 4.34 0.95 4.21
C LEU A 114 4.95 2.15 4.96
N TYR A 115 6.23 2.43 4.78
CA TYR A 115 6.88 3.56 5.44
C TYR A 115 6.22 4.89 5.07
N LYS A 116 5.69 5.63 6.06
CA LYS A 116 4.96 6.90 5.86
C LYS A 116 3.76 6.83 4.91
N THR A 117 3.22 5.68 4.63
CA THR A 117 2.01 5.54 3.79
C THR A 117 0.82 6.19 4.49
N ASN A 118 0.03 6.96 3.75
CA ASN A 118 -1.21 7.54 4.24
C ASN A 118 -2.40 6.62 3.91
N LEU A 119 -2.96 5.94 4.92
CA LEU A 119 -4.15 5.07 4.82
C LEU A 119 -5.41 5.71 5.41
N PHE A 120 -5.47 7.04 5.51
CA PHE A 120 -6.58 7.75 6.14
C PHE A 120 -7.90 7.51 5.38
N TYR A 121 -8.91 7.00 6.07
CA TYR A 121 -10.19 6.56 5.48
C TYR A 121 -10.09 5.46 4.41
N ALA A 122 -8.97 4.75 4.29
CA ALA A 122 -8.91 3.58 3.43
C ALA A 122 -9.81 2.45 3.98
N LYS A 123 -10.57 1.80 3.10
CA LYS A 123 -11.40 0.64 3.45
C LYS A 123 -10.57 -0.63 3.29
N ILE A 124 -10.24 -1.31 4.39
CA ILE A 124 -9.46 -2.55 4.44
C ILE A 124 -10.18 -3.55 5.35
N ASP A 125 -10.41 -4.76 4.87
CA ASP A 125 -11.21 -5.76 5.61
C ASP A 125 -10.53 -6.34 6.85
N ASN A 126 -9.21 -6.28 6.92
CA ASN A 126 -8.41 -6.93 7.95
C ASN A 126 -7.52 -5.95 8.73
N MET A 127 -7.89 -4.69 8.77
CA MET A 127 -7.11 -3.65 9.45
C MET A 127 -7.93 -2.91 10.51
N ILE A 128 -7.27 -2.55 11.61
CA ILE A 128 -7.72 -1.55 12.57
C ILE A 128 -6.66 -0.44 12.59
N SER A 129 -7.09 0.81 12.58
CA SER A 129 -6.17 1.93 12.77
C SER A 129 -6.57 2.78 13.96
N ILE A 130 -5.58 3.28 14.69
CA ILE A 130 -5.75 4.22 15.78
C ILE A 130 -4.82 5.39 15.52
N GLY A 131 -5.41 6.56 15.33
CA GLY A 131 -4.66 7.79 15.06
C GLY A 131 -4.25 8.56 16.30
N ASN A 132 -3.37 9.52 16.12
CA ASN A 132 -2.94 10.49 17.14
C ASN A 132 -2.32 9.87 18.39
N ILE A 133 -1.57 8.77 18.26
CA ILE A 133 -0.94 8.09 19.39
C ILE A 133 0.51 8.56 19.60
N GLY A 134 0.89 8.71 20.87
CA GLY A 134 2.23 9.06 21.30
C GLY A 134 2.63 10.51 21.01
N ILE A 135 3.84 10.88 21.43
CA ILE A 135 4.38 12.25 21.35
C ILE A 135 4.33 12.80 19.91
N ASN A 136 4.55 11.95 18.93
CA ASN A 136 4.55 12.32 17.51
C ASN A 136 3.18 12.21 16.82
N LYS A 137 2.10 11.95 17.57
CA LYS A 137 0.72 11.81 17.07
C LYS A 137 0.62 10.94 15.82
N ARG A 138 1.25 9.77 15.85
CA ARG A 138 1.27 8.83 14.72
C ARG A 138 0.00 8.01 14.66
N THR A 139 -0.35 7.52 13.47
CA THR A 139 -1.33 6.46 13.30
C THR A 139 -0.64 5.10 13.40
N VAL A 140 -1.24 4.19 14.17
CA VAL A 140 -0.85 2.78 14.24
C VAL A 140 -1.86 1.97 13.48
N TYR A 141 -1.40 1.15 12.55
CA TYR A 141 -2.20 0.22 11.78
C TYR A 141 -1.94 -1.20 12.24
N TYR A 142 -2.96 -1.97 12.54
CA TYR A 142 -2.86 -3.39 12.86
C TYR A 142 -3.61 -4.23 11.83
N PHE A 143 -2.87 -5.00 11.05
CA PHE A 143 -3.38 -5.97 10.09
C PHE A 143 -3.55 -7.31 10.82
N TYR A 144 -4.76 -7.57 11.34
CA TYR A 144 -4.98 -8.66 12.29
C TYR A 144 -4.93 -10.06 11.65
N LYS A 145 -5.15 -10.21 10.36
CA LYS A 145 -4.98 -11.51 9.67
C LYS A 145 -3.51 -11.91 9.55
N ASP A 146 -2.64 -10.93 9.38
CA ASP A 146 -1.20 -11.14 9.16
C ASP A 146 -0.40 -10.96 10.45
N ASN A 147 -1.08 -10.61 11.57
CA ASN A 147 -0.45 -10.25 12.84
C ASN A 147 0.64 -9.17 12.70
N ARG A 148 0.40 -8.18 11.84
CA ARG A 148 1.36 -7.14 11.47
C ARG A 148 0.93 -5.77 12.00
N VAL A 149 1.84 -5.07 12.68
CA VAL A 149 1.64 -3.70 13.17
C VAL A 149 2.56 -2.76 12.40
N VAL A 150 2.00 -1.69 11.86
CA VAL A 150 2.73 -0.63 11.17
C VAL A 150 2.54 0.70 11.90
N CYS A 151 3.65 1.34 12.30
CA CYS A 151 3.65 2.63 12.97
C CYS A 151 4.89 3.45 12.59
N GLY A 152 4.77 4.30 11.61
CA GLY A 152 5.90 5.06 11.07
C GLY A 152 6.94 4.13 10.43
N CYS A 153 8.12 4.01 11.04
CA CYS A 153 9.19 3.11 10.56
C CYS A 153 9.10 1.70 11.13
N PHE A 154 8.16 1.45 12.05
CA PHE A 154 7.97 0.13 12.66
C PHE A 154 7.03 -0.69 11.79
N ASP A 155 7.44 -1.88 11.42
CA ASP A 155 6.67 -2.82 10.61
C ASP A 155 7.04 -4.24 11.02
N LYS A 156 6.32 -4.80 11.99
CA LYS A 156 6.61 -6.09 12.63
C LYS A 156 5.33 -6.70 13.22
N THR A 157 5.47 -7.80 13.96
CA THR A 157 4.37 -8.46 14.65
C THR A 157 3.81 -7.63 15.80
N LEU A 158 2.60 -7.98 16.27
CA LEU A 158 2.00 -7.32 17.44
C LEU A 158 2.83 -7.54 18.69
N GLU A 159 3.41 -8.72 18.89
CA GLU A 159 4.25 -9.05 20.04
C GLU A 159 5.51 -8.16 20.07
N GLU A 160 6.22 -8.05 18.94
CA GLU A 160 7.40 -7.19 18.81
C GLU A 160 7.05 -5.71 18.99
N PHE A 161 5.86 -5.28 18.57
CA PHE A 161 5.36 -3.92 18.80
C PHE A 161 5.13 -3.66 20.30
N ILE A 162 4.49 -4.60 20.99
CA ILE A 162 4.25 -4.50 22.44
C ILE A 162 5.57 -4.40 23.19
N GLU A 163 6.55 -5.24 22.87
CA GLU A 163 7.88 -5.21 23.48
C GLU A 163 8.60 -3.88 23.25
N ALA A 164 8.63 -3.39 22.02
CA ALA A 164 9.24 -2.11 21.68
C ALA A 164 8.57 -0.92 22.38
N VAL A 165 7.25 -0.96 22.58
CA VAL A 165 6.51 0.07 23.33
C VAL A 165 6.84 -0.02 24.82
N LYS A 166 6.91 -1.22 25.40
CA LYS A 166 7.30 -1.44 26.81
C LYS A 166 8.72 -0.95 27.08
N GLU A 167 9.65 -1.33 26.22
CA GLU A 167 11.06 -0.90 26.34
C GLU A 167 11.19 0.62 26.35
N LYS A 168 10.44 1.29 25.49
CA LYS A 168 10.53 2.75 25.31
C LYS A 168 9.78 3.56 26.36
N TYR A 169 8.62 3.09 26.82
CA TYR A 169 7.68 3.86 27.66
C TYR A 169 7.39 3.23 29.03
N GLY A 170 7.97 2.07 29.32
CA GLY A 170 7.71 1.31 30.55
C GLY A 170 6.32 0.67 30.59
N ASP A 171 5.94 0.10 31.74
CA ASP A 171 4.68 -0.64 31.92
C ASP A 171 3.39 0.21 31.78
N GLY A 172 3.52 1.51 31.83
CA GLY A 172 2.39 2.44 31.66
C GLY A 172 1.93 2.63 30.23
N PHE A 173 2.75 2.28 29.20
CA PHE A 173 2.57 2.43 27.75
C PHE A 173 1.93 3.73 27.27
N GLY A 174 1.48 4.61 28.16
CA GLY A 174 0.78 5.85 27.80
C GLY A 174 -0.41 5.58 26.87
N GLU A 175 -0.50 6.35 25.80
CA GLU A 175 -1.58 6.28 24.80
C GLU A 175 -1.57 4.95 23.99
N TYR A 176 -0.45 4.24 23.93
CA TYR A 176 -0.33 2.94 23.23
C TYR A 176 -1.10 1.81 23.92
N LYS A 177 -1.33 1.90 25.24
CA LYS A 177 -2.08 0.88 26.00
C LYS A 177 -3.46 0.60 25.39
N TYR A 178 -4.18 1.64 25.03
CA TYR A 178 -5.49 1.51 24.41
C TYR A 178 -5.42 0.82 23.03
N ALA A 179 -4.44 1.21 22.21
CA ALA A 179 -4.22 0.60 20.91
C ALA A 179 -3.89 -0.89 21.03
N ILE A 180 -2.95 -1.24 21.92
CA ILE A 180 -2.54 -2.62 22.17
C ILE A 180 -3.73 -3.45 22.66
N THR A 181 -4.52 -2.96 23.62
CA THR A 181 -5.72 -3.66 24.11
C THR A 181 -6.72 -3.97 22.98
N LEU A 182 -7.00 -3.01 22.10
CA LEU A 182 -7.89 -3.23 20.97
C LEU A 182 -7.34 -4.25 19.97
N PHE A 183 -6.03 -4.24 19.73
CA PHE A 183 -5.38 -5.17 18.81
C PHE A 183 -5.41 -6.61 19.38
N GLU A 184 -5.14 -6.79 20.65
CA GLU A 184 -5.23 -8.09 21.35
C GLU A 184 -6.66 -8.64 21.31
N MET A 185 -7.67 -7.81 21.64
CA MET A 185 -9.10 -8.21 21.55
C MET A 185 -9.50 -8.64 20.14
N ARG A 186 -8.88 -8.09 19.11
CA ARG A 186 -9.17 -8.46 17.72
C ARG A 186 -8.46 -9.72 17.28
N LYS A 187 -7.25 -9.97 17.82
CA LYS A 187 -6.49 -11.20 17.60
C LYS A 187 -7.23 -12.44 18.12
N GLU A 188 -7.87 -12.31 19.28
CA GLU A 188 -8.62 -13.42 19.91
C GLU A 188 -9.93 -13.80 19.20
N LYS A 189 -10.44 -12.96 18.30
CA LYS A 189 -11.70 -13.19 17.56
C LYS A 189 -11.52 -13.92 16.22
N LYS A 190 -10.37 -14.58 16.01
CA LYS A 190 -10.10 -15.39 14.82
C LYS A 190 -10.74 -16.77 14.88
#